data_835d3296d804777ee2543466c957f925
#
_entry.id   835d3296d804777ee2543466c957f925
#
_cell.length_a   1.000
_cell.length_b   1.000
_cell.length_c   1.000
_cell.angle_alpha   90.00
_cell.angle_beta   90.00
_cell.angle_gamma   90.00
#
_symmetry.space_group_name_H-M   'P 1'
#
loop_
_entity.id
_entity.type
_entity.pdbx_description
1 polymer ?
#
loop_
_entity_poly.entity_id
_entity_poly.type
_entity_poly.pdbx_seq_one_letter_code
_entity_poly.pdbx_strand_id
1 'polypeptide(L)' 'MKTYLKIQFHSEGARPSEIIDKLERLGWKPVMGEYDFVMEGGLGEGVGPSYRSMLDKLHSALEKTGVRYTLYSFP' A
#
# COMPACT_ATOMS: atom_id res chain seq x y z
N MET A 1 -14.83 1.48 -2.77
CA MET A 1 -13.68 1.00 -3.56
C MET A 1 -12.64 0.34 -2.65
N LYS A 2 -12.12 -0.76 -3.11
CA LYS A 2 -11.02 -1.43 -2.41
C LYS A 2 -9.75 -1.32 -3.24
N THR A 3 -8.67 -0.97 -2.61
CA THR A 3 -7.36 -0.90 -3.26
C THR A 3 -6.45 -1.94 -2.63
N TYR A 4 -5.94 -2.83 -3.45
CA TYR A 4 -5.05 -3.89 -3.01
C TYR A 4 -3.61 -3.55 -3.37
N LEU A 5 -2.72 -3.96 -2.51
CA LEU A 5 -1.30 -3.70 -2.65
C LEU A 5 -0.55 -5.03 -2.73
N LYS A 6 0.28 -5.15 -3.73
CA LYS A 6 1.17 -6.29 -3.87
C LYS A 6 2.59 -5.78 -3.77
N ILE A 7 3.40 -6.40 -2.92
CA ILE A 7 4.74 -5.92 -2.61
C ILE A 7 5.78 -6.97 -2.97
N GLN A 8 6.88 -6.50 -3.52
CA GLN A 8 8.03 -7.35 -3.78
C GLN A 8 9.21 -6.81 -3.00
N PHE A 9 9.68 -7.58 -2.04
CA PHE A 9 10.84 -7.21 -1.23
C PHE A 9 12.14 -7.54 -1.95
N HIS A 10 13.18 -6.85 -1.54
CA HIS A 10 14.49 -7.01 -2.12
C HIS A 10 15.51 -7.22 -1.01
N SER A 11 16.45 -8.15 -1.20
CA SER A 11 17.42 -8.47 -0.15
C SER A 11 18.32 -7.29 0.23
N GLU A 12 18.50 -6.35 -0.68
CA GLU A 12 19.33 -5.16 -0.45
C GLU A 12 18.52 -3.97 0.08
N GLY A 13 17.20 -4.14 0.19
CA GLY A 13 16.32 -3.05 0.61
C GLY A 13 16.03 -3.08 2.09
N ALA A 14 15.03 -2.30 2.48
CA ALA A 14 14.58 -2.23 3.86
C ALA A 14 14.01 -3.59 4.32
N ARG A 15 14.03 -3.81 5.61
CA ARG A 15 13.50 -5.05 6.18
C ARG A 15 11.99 -5.11 6.02
N PRO A 16 11.46 -6.32 5.71
CA PRO A 16 10.01 -6.46 5.57
C PRO A 16 9.23 -5.95 6.79
N SER A 17 9.72 -6.18 8.00
CA SER A 17 9.03 -5.72 9.20
C SER A 17 8.90 -4.21 9.26
N GLU A 18 9.89 -3.48 8.80
CA GLU A 18 9.84 -2.01 8.75
C GLU A 18 8.77 -1.53 7.76
N ILE A 19 8.70 -2.19 6.62
CA ILE A 19 7.72 -1.84 5.59
C ILE A 19 6.31 -2.14 6.06
N ILE A 20 6.11 -3.30 6.67
CA ILE A 20 4.81 -3.70 7.20
C ILE A 20 4.33 -2.68 8.24
N ASP A 21 5.21 -2.28 9.16
CA ASP A 21 4.87 -1.30 10.18
C ASP A 21 4.45 0.04 9.55
N LYS A 22 5.19 0.50 8.55
CA LYS A 22 4.85 1.75 7.85
C LYS A 22 3.48 1.67 7.19
N LEU A 23 3.19 0.55 6.53
CA LEU A 23 1.92 0.37 5.84
C LEU A 23 0.76 0.32 6.83
N GLU A 24 0.93 -0.38 7.94
CA GLU A 24 -0.11 -0.45 8.95
C GLU A 24 -0.41 0.91 9.57
N ARG A 25 0.61 1.73 9.75
CA ARG A 25 0.44 3.11 10.25
C ARG A 25 -0.34 3.97 9.27
N LEU A 26 -0.25 3.68 7.99
CA LEU A 26 -0.98 4.40 6.96
C LEU A 26 -2.41 3.90 6.80
N GLY A 27 -2.78 2.82 7.49
CA GLY A 27 -4.12 2.26 7.41
C GLY A 27 -4.27 1.06 6.51
N TRP A 28 -3.19 0.57 5.95
CA TRP A 28 -3.22 -0.66 5.15
C TRP A 28 -3.36 -1.86 6.08
N LYS A 29 -4.18 -2.82 5.67
CA LYS A 29 -4.40 -4.05 6.44
C LYS A 29 -3.89 -5.24 5.68
N PRO A 30 -3.20 -6.16 6.35
CA PRO A 30 -2.71 -7.37 5.68
C PRO A 30 -3.88 -8.26 5.26
N VAL A 31 -3.72 -8.92 4.11
CA VAL A 31 -4.72 -9.87 3.63
C VAL A 31 -4.01 -11.16 3.21
N MET A 32 -4.78 -12.24 3.22
CA MET A 32 -4.31 -13.54 2.75
C MET A 32 -4.64 -13.68 1.27
N GLY A 33 -3.85 -14.47 0.57
CA GLY A 33 -4.13 -14.80 -0.81
C GLY A 33 -3.21 -14.08 -1.80
N GLU A 34 -3.79 -13.64 -2.91
CA GLU A 34 -3.01 -13.10 -4.02
C GLU A 34 -2.37 -11.74 -3.74
N TYR A 35 -3.00 -10.95 -2.88
CA TYR A 35 -2.51 -9.62 -2.55
C TYR A 35 -1.97 -9.59 -1.13
N ASP A 36 -1.14 -8.60 -0.83
CA ASP A 36 -0.49 -8.50 0.47
C ASP A 36 -1.24 -7.60 1.45
N PHE A 37 -1.77 -6.48 0.96
CA PHE A 37 -2.48 -5.51 1.79
C PHE A 37 -3.71 -4.97 1.08
N VAL A 38 -4.63 -4.43 1.87
CA VAL A 38 -5.84 -3.80 1.35
C VAL A 38 -6.13 -2.51 2.10
N MET A 39 -6.65 -1.53 1.36
CA MET A 39 -7.18 -0.30 1.93
C MET A 39 -8.64 -0.22 1.55
N GLU A 40 -9.52 -0.11 2.54
CA GLU A 40 -10.96 -0.06 2.34
C GLU A 40 -11.56 1.23 2.89
N GLY A 41 -12.82 1.41 2.59
CA GLY A 41 -13.65 2.45 3.22
C GLY A 41 -13.50 3.78 2.53
N GLY A 42 -13.42 4.84 3.26
CA GLY A 42 -13.44 6.23 2.86
C GLY A 42 -13.01 6.66 1.46
N LEU A 43 -12.77 5.73 0.59
CA LEU A 43 -12.38 6.00 -0.79
C LEU A 43 -13.50 5.68 -1.78
N GLY A 44 -14.71 5.52 -1.27
CA GLY A 44 -15.86 5.09 -2.07
C GLY A 44 -16.23 6.00 -3.21
N GLU A 45 -15.78 7.23 -3.19
CA GLU A 45 -16.07 8.20 -4.24
C GLU A 45 -15.16 8.05 -5.46
N GLY A 46 -14.26 7.07 -5.43
CA GLY A 46 -13.35 6.85 -6.53
C GLY A 46 -12.12 7.74 -6.45
N VAL A 47 -11.67 8.23 -7.60
CA VAL A 47 -10.41 8.97 -7.72
C VAL A 47 -10.59 10.42 -7.29
N GLY A 48 -10.66 10.65 -5.98
CA GLY A 48 -10.75 12.00 -5.43
C GLY A 48 -9.46 12.40 -4.72
N PRO A 49 -9.48 13.58 -4.07
CA PRO A 49 -8.29 14.05 -3.33
C PRO A 49 -7.81 13.07 -2.26
N SER A 50 -8.74 12.41 -1.58
CA SER A 50 -8.37 11.43 -0.55
C SER A 50 -7.63 10.24 -1.13
N TYR A 51 -8.06 9.81 -2.31
CA TYR A 51 -7.41 8.71 -3.00
C TYR A 51 -5.99 9.09 -3.41
N ARG A 52 -5.83 10.26 -3.99
CA ARG A 52 -4.51 10.77 -4.39
C ARG A 52 -3.58 10.90 -3.19
N SER A 53 -4.10 11.44 -2.10
CA SER A 53 -3.34 11.59 -0.88
C SER A 53 -2.85 10.25 -0.36
N MET A 54 -3.70 9.24 -0.41
CA MET A 54 -3.33 7.88 0.00
C MET A 54 -2.20 7.34 -0.86
N LEU A 55 -2.28 7.53 -2.18
CA LEU A 55 -1.24 7.07 -3.10
C LEU A 55 0.08 7.79 -2.84
N ASP A 56 0.04 9.09 -2.63
CA ASP A 56 1.24 9.87 -2.36
C ASP A 56 1.90 9.46 -1.05
N LYS A 57 1.11 9.20 -0.02
CA LYS A 57 1.62 8.73 1.27
C LYS A 57 2.27 7.36 1.14
N LEU A 58 1.64 6.48 0.36
CA LEU A 58 2.21 5.17 0.09
C LEU A 58 3.55 5.30 -0.61
N HIS A 59 3.60 6.10 -1.66
CA HIS A 59 4.83 6.31 -2.41
C HIS A 59 5.93 6.86 -1.51
N SER A 60 5.61 7.87 -0.71
CA SER A 60 6.59 8.48 0.20
C SER A 60 7.13 7.48 1.23
N ALA A 61 6.27 6.58 1.69
CA ALA A 61 6.68 5.57 2.66
C ALA A 61 7.61 4.53 2.05
N LEU A 62 7.44 4.22 0.78
CA LEU A 62 8.18 3.15 0.11
C LEU A 62 9.35 3.63 -0.74
N GLU A 63 9.43 4.91 -1.05
CA GLU A 63 10.57 5.41 -1.84
C GLU A 63 11.87 5.20 -1.08
N LYS A 64 12.93 4.93 -1.82
CA LYS A 64 14.27 4.70 -1.27
C LYS A 64 14.39 3.47 -0.35
N THR A 65 13.36 2.63 -0.31
CA THR A 65 13.40 1.41 0.49
C THR A 65 13.85 0.19 -0.32
N GLY A 66 13.92 0.32 -1.64
CA GLY A 66 14.21 -0.82 -2.51
C GLY A 66 13.03 -1.75 -2.73
N VAL A 67 11.88 -1.40 -2.21
CA VAL A 67 10.66 -2.20 -2.34
C VAL A 67 9.93 -1.82 -3.61
N ARG A 68 9.48 -2.83 -4.36
CA ARG A 68 8.60 -2.63 -5.51
C ARG A 68 7.19 -2.93 -5.11
N TYR A 69 6.24 -2.16 -5.63
CA TYR A 69 4.84 -2.39 -5.34
C TYR A 69 3.98 -2.20 -6.56
N THR A 70 2.83 -2.86 -6.54
CA THR A 70 1.81 -2.71 -7.58
C THR A 70 0.47 -2.54 -6.88
N LEU A 71 -0.34 -1.64 -7.42
CA LEU A 71 -1.66 -1.34 -6.88
C LEU A 71 -2.75 -1.84 -7.81
N TYR A 72 -3.81 -2.38 -7.22
CA TYR A 72 -5.00 -2.82 -7.93
C TYR A 72 -6.21 -2.23 -7.21
N SER A 73 -7.00 -1.45 -7.93
CA SER A 73 -8.20 -0.84 -7.35
C SER A 73 -9.44 -1.41 -8.01
N PHE A 74 -10.43 -1.74 -7.19
CA PHE A 74 -11.70 -2.31 -7.65
C PHE A 74 -12.85 -1.51 -7.07
N PRO A 75 -13.90 -1.29 -7.86
CA PRO A 75 -15.08 -0.57 -7.38
C PRO A 75 -15.82 -1.29 -6.28
#